data_b9828faf92a69f34b1e8a03c2b4da0c3
#
_entry.id   b9828faf92a69f34b1e8a03c2b4da0c3
#
_cell.length_a   1.000
_cell.length_b   1.000
_cell.length_c   1.000
_cell.angle_alpha   90.00
_cell.angle_beta   90.00
_cell.angle_gamma   90.00
#
_symmetry.space_group_name_H-M   'P 1'
#
loop_
_entity.id
_entity.type
_entity.pdbx_description
1 polymer ?
#
loop_
_entity_poly.entity_id
_entity_poly.type
_entity_poly.pdbx_seq_one_letter_code
_entity_poly.pdbx_strand_id
1 'polypeptide(L)'
;MVELGERHVDMRSPLRRWKGYGKPHRAELYFRWSIYLMPLATVPVALLSLGAHVGQYSAGAARVALAVSLATTLVGIRACRTSLDHYLGRPADHRRWLVINGAVTVAGIWALLLTGPKADGTGAPPSVLVTTVLLIVAYGPISIGLRLRWSAPAAVVLALSVAPAMMLAGLSAGTTTGQLIGTLLGMPFIAASCRSFAWLTAVVWELDGARETQSRLAVAEERLRFSRDLHDVMGRNLTTIALKSELAVQLARRGRSEAADQMAEVQRIAQESQREVRDVIRGYRTADLHAEAIGARAVLRSADVACEIDLGEGADELPPHVQSVFGWVIREATTNVLRHSEAERCLIRLRREGGRAVLELENDGVPAVPLPSQGGGTGLRGLRERLAAHDGELTVPTAGPGVFRMLATVPLPH
;
A
#
# COMPACT_ATOMS: atom_id res chain seq x y z
N MET A 1 -19.52 26.66 21.59
CA MET A 1 -19.77 25.42 22.34
C MET A 1 -19.22 24.31 21.45
N VAL A 2 -17.95 23.96 21.68
CA VAL A 2 -17.16 23.03 20.84
C VAL A 2 -17.25 21.66 21.47
N GLU A 3 -17.88 20.71 20.79
CA GLU A 3 -17.91 19.29 21.18
C GLU A 3 -16.50 18.69 21.10
N LEU A 4 -15.95 18.40 22.26
CA LEU A 4 -14.78 17.54 22.43
C LEU A 4 -15.21 16.09 22.18
N GLY A 5 -15.05 15.61 20.94
CA GLY A 5 -15.21 14.21 20.59
C GLY A 5 -14.22 13.34 21.36
N GLU A 6 -14.73 12.52 22.26
CA GLU A 6 -14.02 11.46 22.98
C GLU A 6 -13.32 10.53 21.98
N ARG A 7 -12.00 10.59 21.93
CA ARG A 7 -11.21 9.56 21.25
C ARG A 7 -11.26 8.29 22.09
N HIS A 8 -12.16 7.39 21.73
CA HIS A 8 -12.08 6.00 22.18
C HIS A 8 -10.69 5.45 21.81
N VAL A 9 -9.87 5.24 22.82
CA VAL A 9 -8.61 4.51 22.69
C VAL A 9 -8.98 3.04 22.47
N ASP A 10 -9.03 2.66 21.19
CA ASP A 10 -9.30 1.29 20.77
C ASP A 10 -8.12 0.39 21.22
N MET A 11 -8.32 -0.33 22.34
CA MET A 11 -7.38 -1.30 22.92
C MET A 11 -7.34 -2.60 22.09
N ARG A 12 -7.24 -2.50 20.79
CA ARG A 12 -7.02 -3.67 19.94
C ARG A 12 -5.62 -4.24 20.20
N SER A 13 -5.54 -5.56 20.28
CA SER A 13 -4.27 -6.26 20.49
C SER A 13 -3.19 -5.79 19.50
N PRO A 14 -1.90 -5.69 19.91
CA PRO A 14 -0.79 -5.26 19.03
C PRO A 14 -0.74 -6.02 17.70
N LEU A 15 -1.14 -7.30 17.69
CA LEU A 15 -1.20 -8.15 16.51
C LEU A 15 -2.31 -7.74 15.50
N ARG A 16 -3.44 -7.21 15.97
CA ARG A 16 -4.48 -6.67 15.08
C ARG A 16 -4.05 -5.36 14.45
N ARG A 17 -3.35 -4.49 15.19
CA ARG A 17 -2.73 -3.27 14.64
C ARG A 17 -1.69 -3.61 13.57
N TRP A 18 -0.87 -4.64 13.79
CA TRP A 18 0.13 -5.11 12.83
C TRP A 18 -0.51 -5.55 11.48
N LYS A 19 -1.63 -6.28 11.53
CA LYS A 19 -2.35 -6.70 10.32
C LYS A 19 -2.99 -5.54 9.55
N GLY A 20 -3.32 -4.43 10.21
CA GLY A 20 -3.90 -3.24 9.59
C GLY A 20 -2.89 -2.34 8.85
N TYR A 21 -1.58 -2.52 9.08
CA TYR A 21 -0.55 -1.73 8.38
C TYR A 21 -0.30 -2.25 6.96
N GLY A 22 -0.15 -1.35 5.99
CA GLY A 22 0.32 -1.68 4.65
C GLY A 22 1.72 -2.30 4.66
N LYS A 23 2.07 -3.03 3.60
CA LYS A 23 3.37 -3.71 3.46
C LYS A 23 4.58 -2.78 3.70
N PRO A 24 4.63 -1.53 3.18
CA PRO A 24 5.77 -0.62 3.41
C PRO A 24 5.94 -0.26 4.87
N HIS A 25 4.85 0.01 5.57
CA HIS A 25 4.89 0.37 6.99
C HIS A 25 5.36 -0.78 7.89
N ARG A 26 4.98 -2.01 7.58
CA ARG A 26 5.47 -3.20 8.30
C ARG A 26 6.97 -3.40 8.10
N ALA A 27 7.47 -3.21 6.87
CA ALA A 27 8.90 -3.28 6.58
C ALA A 27 9.68 -2.19 7.31
N GLU A 28 9.18 -0.94 7.31
CA GLU A 28 9.78 0.16 8.09
C GLU A 28 9.86 -0.19 9.57
N LEU A 29 8.79 -0.69 10.17
CA LEU A 29 8.78 -1.08 11.59
C LEU A 29 9.79 -2.18 11.87
N TYR A 30 9.90 -3.21 11.02
CA TYR A 30 10.88 -4.26 11.16
C TYR A 30 12.32 -3.72 11.16
N PHE A 31 12.67 -2.90 10.17
CA PHE A 31 14.01 -2.32 10.07
C PHE A 31 14.31 -1.33 11.19
N ARG A 32 13.35 -0.53 11.64
CA ARG A 32 13.49 0.35 12.79
C ARG A 32 13.79 -0.44 14.06
N TRP A 33 13.04 -1.49 14.35
CA TRP A 33 13.27 -2.33 15.50
C TRP A 33 14.61 -3.05 15.42
N SER A 34 15.05 -3.51 14.25
CA SER A 34 16.37 -4.11 14.05
C SER A 34 17.49 -3.14 14.43
N ILE A 35 17.39 -1.87 14.05
CA ILE A 35 18.35 -0.82 14.44
C ILE A 35 18.29 -0.54 15.96
N TYR A 36 17.09 -0.50 16.56
CA TYR A 36 16.92 -0.18 18.00
C TYR A 36 17.35 -1.33 18.92
N LEU A 37 17.33 -2.57 18.44
CA LEU A 37 17.85 -3.72 19.19
C LEU A 37 19.38 -3.69 19.33
N MET A 38 20.11 -3.02 18.45
CA MET A 38 21.59 -2.95 18.53
C MET A 38 22.08 -2.27 19.80
N PRO A 39 21.62 -1.07 20.20
CA PRO A 39 21.97 -0.46 21.48
C PRO A 39 21.60 -1.32 22.70
N LEU A 40 20.50 -2.09 22.60
CA LEU A 40 20.04 -2.95 23.68
C LEU A 40 21.06 -4.06 24.02
N ALA A 41 21.89 -4.48 23.04
CA ALA A 41 22.92 -5.50 23.25
C ALA A 41 23.97 -5.13 24.31
N THR A 42 24.13 -3.85 24.66
CA THR A 42 25.11 -3.40 25.67
C THR A 42 24.76 -3.89 27.07
N VAL A 43 23.49 -4.01 27.43
CA VAL A 43 23.05 -4.45 28.77
C VAL A 43 23.33 -5.94 29.01
N PRO A 44 22.93 -6.90 28.15
CA PRO A 44 23.29 -8.30 28.36
C PRO A 44 24.78 -8.55 28.32
N VAL A 45 25.59 -7.81 27.54
CA VAL A 45 27.04 -7.93 27.55
C VAL A 45 27.63 -7.48 28.89
N ALA A 46 27.13 -6.37 29.45
CA ALA A 46 27.54 -5.94 30.79
C ALA A 46 27.17 -6.97 31.86
N LEU A 47 25.95 -7.52 31.82
CA LEU A 47 25.52 -8.57 32.77
C LEU A 47 26.36 -9.85 32.63
N LEU A 48 26.65 -10.30 31.41
CA LEU A 48 27.51 -11.46 31.16
C LEU A 48 28.93 -11.21 31.67
N SER A 49 29.50 -10.00 31.44
CA SER A 49 30.82 -9.63 31.95
C SER A 49 30.87 -9.63 33.48
N LEU A 50 29.83 -9.10 34.14
CA LEU A 50 29.74 -9.11 35.59
C LEU A 50 29.57 -10.53 36.16
N GLY A 51 28.75 -11.36 35.52
CA GLY A 51 28.52 -12.75 35.93
C GLY A 51 29.71 -13.65 35.74
N ALA A 52 30.46 -13.49 34.63
CA ALA A 52 31.65 -14.27 34.35
C ALA A 52 32.85 -13.92 35.28
N HIS A 53 32.85 -12.74 35.88
CA HIS A 53 33.95 -12.21 36.70
C HIS A 53 33.48 -11.82 38.11
N VAL A 54 32.62 -12.67 38.70
CA VAL A 54 32.13 -12.48 40.07
C VAL A 54 33.31 -12.39 41.03
N GLY A 55 33.33 -11.35 41.87
CA GLY A 55 34.42 -11.09 42.84
C GLY A 55 35.51 -10.16 42.32
N GLN A 56 35.65 -9.94 41.03
CA GLN A 56 36.58 -8.95 40.47
C GLN A 56 36.04 -7.52 40.50
N TYR A 57 34.70 -7.36 40.35
CA TYR A 57 34.05 -6.08 40.44
C TYR A 57 33.66 -5.75 41.88
N SER A 58 33.99 -4.55 42.35
CA SER A 58 33.36 -4.01 43.56
C SER A 58 31.89 -3.74 43.30
N ALA A 59 31.03 -3.71 44.33
CA ALA A 59 29.63 -3.39 44.21
C ALA A 59 29.38 -2.00 43.56
N GLY A 60 30.30 -1.06 43.78
CA GLY A 60 30.32 0.25 43.14
C GLY A 60 30.57 0.17 41.63
N ALA A 61 31.62 -0.55 41.23
CA ALA A 61 31.98 -0.73 39.82
C ALA A 61 30.88 -1.47 39.01
N ALA A 62 30.25 -2.49 39.63
CA ALA A 62 29.13 -3.19 39.01
C ALA A 62 27.92 -2.26 38.76
N ARG A 63 27.60 -1.42 39.73
CA ARG A 63 26.51 -0.40 39.55
C ARG A 63 26.86 0.59 38.44
N VAL A 64 28.12 1.06 38.37
CA VAL A 64 28.58 1.95 37.29
C VAL A 64 28.46 1.26 35.95
N ALA A 65 28.89 0.01 35.79
CA ALA A 65 28.78 -0.74 34.53
C ALA A 65 27.35 -0.87 34.04
N LEU A 66 26.43 -1.20 34.93
CA LEU A 66 25.00 -1.30 34.57
C LEU A 66 24.38 0.08 34.24
N ALA A 67 24.68 1.11 35.03
CA ALA A 67 24.18 2.46 34.81
C ALA A 67 24.67 3.02 33.45
N VAL A 68 25.94 2.83 33.13
CA VAL A 68 26.54 3.24 31.84
C VAL A 68 25.87 2.49 30.68
N SER A 69 25.75 1.16 30.80
CA SER A 69 25.12 0.35 29.76
C SER A 69 23.65 0.75 29.52
N LEU A 70 22.90 1.04 30.57
CA LEU A 70 21.51 1.50 30.46
C LEU A 70 21.43 2.91 29.85
N ALA A 71 22.25 3.85 30.31
CA ALA A 71 22.32 5.21 29.79
C ALA A 71 22.66 5.23 28.28
N THR A 72 23.70 4.49 27.89
CA THR A 72 24.11 4.38 26.47
C THR A 72 23.07 3.69 25.62
N THR A 73 22.33 2.69 26.14
CA THR A 73 21.18 2.08 25.45
C THR A 73 20.10 3.11 25.19
N LEU A 74 19.63 3.83 26.20
CA LEU A 74 18.54 4.79 26.06
C LEU A 74 18.87 5.94 25.10
N VAL A 75 20.07 6.50 25.28
CA VAL A 75 20.57 7.57 24.39
C VAL A 75 20.80 7.03 22.97
N GLY A 76 21.38 5.83 22.85
CA GLY A 76 21.64 5.16 21.58
C GLY A 76 20.35 4.91 20.77
N ILE A 77 19.28 4.40 21.42
CA ILE A 77 17.97 4.24 20.76
C ILE A 77 17.44 5.58 20.24
N ARG A 78 17.55 6.64 21.07
CA ARG A 78 17.11 7.97 20.65
C ARG A 78 17.94 8.53 19.49
N ALA A 79 19.26 8.34 19.54
CA ALA A 79 20.17 8.73 18.47
C ALA A 79 19.90 7.94 17.17
N CYS A 80 19.68 6.63 17.25
CA CYS A 80 19.27 5.81 16.11
C CYS A 80 17.97 6.32 15.47
N ARG A 81 16.98 6.61 16.29
CA ARG A 81 15.69 7.14 15.80
C ARG A 81 15.87 8.44 15.03
N THR A 82 16.54 9.42 15.63
CA THR A 82 16.71 10.74 14.99
C THR A 82 17.63 10.68 13.76
N SER A 83 18.66 9.83 13.77
CA SER A 83 19.55 9.62 12.62
C SER A 83 18.82 8.94 11.46
N LEU A 84 17.97 7.94 11.73
CA LEU A 84 17.17 7.29 10.72
C LEU A 84 16.10 8.23 10.14
N ASP A 85 15.42 9.02 10.99
CA ASP A 85 14.44 10.00 10.51
C ASP A 85 15.12 11.05 9.62
N HIS A 86 16.32 11.53 9.99
CA HIS A 86 17.12 12.42 9.13
C HIS A 86 17.51 11.76 7.80
N TYR A 87 17.94 10.49 7.83
CA TYR A 87 18.31 9.72 6.64
C TYR A 87 17.14 9.58 5.66
N LEU A 88 15.92 9.44 6.19
CA LEU A 88 14.67 9.37 5.42
C LEU A 88 14.10 10.75 5.00
N GLY A 89 14.86 11.84 5.21
CA GLY A 89 14.44 13.19 4.87
C GLY A 89 13.38 13.78 5.80
N ARG A 90 13.12 13.16 6.95
CA ARG A 90 12.15 13.66 7.95
C ARG A 90 12.82 14.70 8.84
N PRO A 91 12.10 15.74 9.32
CA PRO A 91 12.66 16.72 10.23
C PRO A 91 13.09 16.06 11.56
N ALA A 92 14.37 16.12 11.89
CA ALA A 92 14.91 15.51 13.11
C ALA A 92 16.17 16.26 13.59
N ASP A 93 16.27 16.45 14.90
CA ASP A 93 17.45 17.06 15.54
C ASP A 93 18.55 16.00 15.80
N HIS A 94 19.03 15.38 14.71
CA HIS A 94 19.98 14.27 14.77
C HIS A 94 21.35 14.70 15.31
N ARG A 95 21.84 15.91 14.95
CA ARG A 95 23.17 16.38 15.35
C ARG A 95 23.32 16.46 16.86
N ARG A 96 22.33 17.02 17.55
CA ARG A 96 22.30 17.09 19.01
C ARG A 96 22.38 15.69 19.62
N TRP A 97 21.59 14.74 19.13
CA TRP A 97 21.57 13.38 19.67
C TRP A 97 22.82 12.58 19.35
N LEU A 98 23.51 12.84 18.23
CA LEU A 98 24.81 12.25 17.93
C LEU A 98 25.89 12.73 18.93
N VAL A 99 25.92 14.04 19.23
CA VAL A 99 26.84 14.59 20.23
C VAL A 99 26.56 14.04 21.61
N ILE A 100 25.30 14.00 22.04
CA ILE A 100 24.93 13.43 23.34
C ILE A 100 25.33 11.93 23.42
N ASN A 101 25.05 11.16 22.36
CA ASN A 101 25.41 9.75 22.29
C ASN A 101 26.93 9.53 22.41
N GLY A 102 27.73 10.28 21.69
CA GLY A 102 29.19 10.25 21.77
C GLY A 102 29.68 10.63 23.17
N ALA A 103 29.21 11.75 23.73
CA ALA A 103 29.61 12.25 25.04
C ALA A 103 29.26 11.28 26.18
N VAL A 104 28.01 10.77 26.21
CA VAL A 104 27.54 9.80 27.20
C VAL A 104 28.37 8.50 27.13
N THR A 105 28.64 8.03 25.92
CA THR A 105 29.43 6.81 25.71
C THR A 105 30.85 6.99 26.19
N VAL A 106 31.56 8.06 25.80
CA VAL A 106 32.94 8.33 26.20
C VAL A 106 33.03 8.55 27.71
N ALA A 107 32.19 9.41 28.29
CA ALA A 107 32.17 9.66 29.74
C ALA A 107 31.85 8.38 30.54
N GLY A 108 30.89 7.59 30.05
CA GLY A 108 30.53 6.31 30.65
C GLY A 108 31.68 5.30 30.64
N ILE A 109 32.40 5.20 29.51
CA ILE A 109 33.56 4.32 29.38
C ILE A 109 34.71 4.79 30.32
N TRP A 110 34.93 6.10 30.40
CA TRP A 110 35.92 6.62 31.37
C TRP A 110 35.54 6.26 32.80
N ALA A 111 34.29 6.44 33.22
CA ALA A 111 33.79 6.05 34.52
C ALA A 111 33.96 4.53 34.76
N LEU A 112 33.66 3.70 33.78
CA LEU A 112 33.79 2.24 33.84
C LEU A 112 35.25 1.82 34.01
N LEU A 113 36.20 2.39 33.26
CA LEU A 113 37.63 2.05 33.31
C LEU A 113 38.29 2.52 34.60
N LEU A 114 37.92 3.69 35.13
CA LEU A 114 38.49 4.25 36.34
C LEU A 114 37.95 3.57 37.63
N THR A 115 36.73 3.04 37.60
CA THR A 115 36.12 2.36 38.76
C THR A 115 36.17 0.84 38.69
N GLY A 116 36.43 0.30 37.50
CA GLY A 116 36.46 -1.13 37.24
C GLY A 116 37.69 -1.86 37.80
N PRO A 117 37.74 -3.21 37.68
CA PRO A 117 38.88 -4.00 38.05
C PRO A 117 40.12 -3.58 37.24
N LYS A 118 41.23 -3.43 37.96
CA LYS A 118 42.55 -3.12 37.36
C LYS A 118 43.13 -4.38 36.72
N ALA A 119 44.00 -4.18 35.73
CA ALA A 119 44.75 -5.29 35.13
C ALA A 119 45.75 -5.85 36.15
N ASP A 120 45.64 -7.13 36.46
CA ASP A 120 46.52 -7.88 37.38
C ASP A 120 47.67 -8.62 36.66
N GLY A 121 47.98 -8.24 35.44
CA GLY A 121 49.11 -8.72 34.64
C GLY A 121 48.88 -10.05 33.91
N THR A 122 47.79 -10.77 34.17
CA THR A 122 47.51 -12.10 33.60
C THR A 122 46.54 -12.10 32.41
N GLY A 123 45.96 -10.95 32.09
CA GLY A 123 45.01 -10.84 30.97
C GLY A 123 44.38 -9.45 30.81
N ALA A 124 43.52 -9.31 29.80
CA ALA A 124 42.72 -8.09 29.63
C ALA A 124 41.60 -8.05 30.67
N PRO A 125 41.41 -6.94 31.41
CA PRO A 125 40.36 -6.84 32.41
C PRO A 125 38.98 -6.95 31.74
N PRO A 126 37.95 -7.45 32.47
CA PRO A 126 36.60 -7.67 31.91
C PRO A 126 35.95 -6.41 31.36
N SER A 127 36.36 -5.24 31.86
CA SER A 127 35.90 -3.93 31.37
C SER A 127 36.23 -3.66 29.89
N VAL A 128 37.29 -4.33 29.36
CA VAL A 128 37.69 -4.18 27.95
C VAL A 128 36.61 -4.65 26.97
N LEU A 129 35.99 -5.80 27.25
CA LEU A 129 34.89 -6.32 26.42
C LEU A 129 33.68 -5.36 26.39
N VAL A 130 33.28 -4.89 27.57
CA VAL A 130 32.16 -3.94 27.71
C VAL A 130 32.47 -2.65 26.95
N THR A 131 33.69 -2.11 27.10
CA THR A 131 34.20 -0.92 26.40
C THR A 131 34.11 -1.09 24.88
N THR A 132 34.55 -2.26 24.35
CA THR A 132 34.50 -2.58 22.93
C THR A 132 33.07 -2.49 22.40
N VAL A 133 32.13 -3.16 23.06
CA VAL A 133 30.74 -3.21 22.64
C VAL A 133 30.07 -1.84 22.73
N LEU A 134 30.32 -1.07 23.78
CA LEU A 134 29.83 0.28 23.94
C LEU A 134 30.26 1.19 22.78
N LEU A 135 31.56 1.14 22.39
CA LEU A 135 32.08 1.94 21.28
C LEU A 135 31.50 1.53 19.92
N ILE A 136 31.46 0.22 19.63
CA ILE A 136 30.96 -0.31 18.39
C ILE A 136 29.48 0.05 18.23
N VAL A 137 28.68 -0.14 19.27
CA VAL A 137 27.23 0.13 19.24
C VAL A 137 26.94 1.63 19.14
N ALA A 138 27.67 2.47 19.89
CA ALA A 138 27.52 3.92 19.83
C ALA A 138 27.84 4.50 18.44
N TYR A 139 28.65 3.81 17.65
CA TYR A 139 28.96 4.21 16.29
C TYR A 139 27.82 3.97 15.30
N GLY A 140 26.86 3.06 15.59
CA GLY A 140 25.72 2.79 14.75
C GLY A 140 24.96 4.04 14.30
N PRO A 141 24.36 4.82 15.23
CA PRO A 141 23.65 6.05 14.88
C PRO A 141 24.54 7.11 14.22
N ILE A 142 25.85 7.17 14.58
CA ILE A 142 26.82 8.08 13.97
C ILE A 142 26.98 7.73 12.48
N SER A 143 27.08 6.45 12.16
CA SER A 143 27.22 5.97 10.78
C SER A 143 26.02 6.30 9.89
N ILE A 144 24.79 6.30 10.43
CA ILE A 144 23.56 6.68 9.69
C ILE A 144 23.48 8.19 9.54
N GLY A 145 23.71 8.95 10.63
CA GLY A 145 23.48 10.39 10.68
C GLY A 145 24.56 11.23 10.00
N LEU A 146 25.75 10.68 9.75
CA LEU A 146 26.82 11.37 9.05
C LEU A 146 26.94 10.94 7.58
N ARG A 147 27.39 11.87 6.73
CA ARG A 147 27.80 11.53 5.37
C ARG A 147 28.98 10.55 5.41
N LEU A 148 29.04 9.62 4.47
CA LEU A 148 30.01 8.53 4.45
C LEU A 148 31.46 9.01 4.62
N ARG A 149 31.84 10.12 4.01
CA ARG A 149 33.17 10.73 4.11
C ARG A 149 33.59 11.16 5.54
N TRP A 150 32.61 11.44 6.41
CA TRP A 150 32.84 11.84 7.78
C TRP A 150 32.68 10.69 8.78
N SER A 151 32.16 9.55 8.35
CA SER A 151 31.92 8.42 9.25
C SER A 151 33.23 7.75 9.69
N ALA A 152 34.18 7.55 8.78
CA ALA A 152 35.47 6.95 9.12
C ALA A 152 36.31 7.82 10.09
N PRO A 153 36.50 9.14 9.85
CA PRO A 153 37.16 10.00 10.86
C PRO A 153 36.44 10.00 12.20
N ALA A 154 35.10 9.99 12.22
CA ALA A 154 34.32 9.93 13.46
C ALA A 154 34.55 8.61 14.23
N ALA A 155 34.72 7.47 13.55
CA ALA A 155 35.06 6.19 14.14
C ALA A 155 36.44 6.26 14.84
N VAL A 156 37.42 6.81 14.15
CA VAL A 156 38.80 6.96 14.70
C VAL A 156 38.81 7.88 15.93
N VAL A 157 38.14 9.04 15.84
CA VAL A 157 38.04 9.98 16.97
C VAL A 157 37.34 9.31 18.17
N LEU A 158 36.24 8.60 17.94
CA LEU A 158 35.51 7.91 19.00
C LEU A 158 36.36 6.81 19.63
N ALA A 159 37.06 6.01 18.85
CA ALA A 159 37.98 4.96 19.38
C ALA A 159 39.15 5.55 20.16
N LEU A 160 39.82 6.58 19.63
CA LEU A 160 40.97 7.20 20.28
C LEU A 160 40.60 7.96 21.55
N SER A 161 39.36 8.46 21.69
CA SER A 161 38.91 9.24 22.86
C SER A 161 38.98 8.47 24.19
N VAL A 162 39.02 7.13 24.15
CA VAL A 162 39.08 6.28 25.35
C VAL A 162 40.48 5.78 25.66
N ALA A 163 41.45 5.92 24.77
CA ALA A 163 42.81 5.46 24.97
C ALA A 163 43.51 6.05 26.22
N PRO A 164 43.35 7.36 26.53
CA PRO A 164 43.92 7.92 27.75
C PRO A 164 43.36 7.28 29.03
N ALA A 165 42.04 7.00 29.05
CA ALA A 165 41.41 6.36 30.20
C ALA A 165 41.90 4.92 30.40
N MET A 166 42.17 4.19 29.33
CA MET A 166 42.73 2.85 29.37
C MET A 166 44.13 2.85 29.97
N MET A 167 44.96 3.81 29.58
CA MET A 167 46.30 3.98 30.14
C MET A 167 46.26 4.36 31.64
N LEU A 168 45.38 5.28 32.03
CA LEU A 168 45.14 5.66 33.42
C LEU A 168 44.62 4.49 34.28
N ALA A 169 43.84 3.60 33.68
CA ALA A 169 43.36 2.37 34.33
C ALA A 169 44.46 1.29 34.47
N GLY A 170 45.70 1.54 33.99
CA GLY A 170 46.83 0.64 34.09
C GLY A 170 46.91 -0.43 33.01
N LEU A 171 46.17 -0.28 31.90
CA LEU A 171 46.29 -1.21 30.79
C LEU A 171 47.61 -0.99 30.04
N SER A 172 48.25 -2.11 29.62
CA SER A 172 49.46 -2.06 28.82
C SER A 172 49.21 -1.41 27.44
N ALA A 173 50.27 -0.85 26.85
CA ALA A 173 50.18 -0.32 25.48
C ALA A 173 49.74 -1.38 24.48
N GLY A 174 50.14 -2.63 24.63
CA GLY A 174 49.73 -3.75 23.78
C GLY A 174 48.21 -4.03 23.89
N THR A 175 47.66 -4.09 25.13
CA THR A 175 46.23 -4.29 25.36
C THR A 175 45.40 -3.11 24.77
N THR A 176 45.86 -1.88 25.02
CA THR A 176 45.23 -0.68 24.49
C THR A 176 45.22 -0.67 22.96
N THR A 177 46.35 -0.99 22.33
CA THR A 177 46.43 -1.06 20.85
C THR A 177 45.56 -2.18 20.29
N GLY A 178 45.58 -3.38 20.91
CA GLY A 178 44.68 -4.49 20.49
C GLY A 178 43.21 -4.13 20.59
N GLN A 179 42.82 -3.45 21.68
CA GLN A 179 41.48 -2.93 21.89
C GLN A 179 41.06 -1.94 20.79
N LEU A 180 41.90 -0.96 20.46
CA LEU A 180 41.66 0.01 19.43
C LEU A 180 41.49 -0.64 18.05
N ILE A 181 42.38 -1.58 17.70
CA ILE A 181 42.30 -2.34 16.44
C ILE A 181 41.00 -3.15 16.41
N GLY A 182 40.66 -3.91 17.45
CA GLY A 182 39.43 -4.70 17.51
C GLY A 182 38.18 -3.85 17.39
N THR A 183 38.14 -2.68 18.05
CA THR A 183 37.05 -1.72 17.95
C THR A 183 36.91 -1.15 16.53
N LEU A 184 38.04 -0.71 15.94
CA LEU A 184 38.05 -0.15 14.58
C LEU A 184 37.68 -1.19 13.52
N LEU A 185 38.02 -2.47 13.73
CA LEU A 185 37.58 -3.56 12.86
C LEU A 185 36.09 -3.91 13.03
N GLY A 186 35.54 -3.77 14.24
CA GLY A 186 34.11 -4.01 14.53
C GLY A 186 33.18 -2.91 14.05
N MET A 187 33.62 -1.65 14.07
CA MET A 187 32.80 -0.50 13.67
C MET A 187 32.25 -0.58 12.22
N PRO A 188 33.01 -1.02 11.19
CA PRO A 188 32.47 -1.18 9.85
C PRO A 188 31.29 -2.16 9.74
N PHE A 189 31.29 -3.22 10.54
CA PHE A 189 30.21 -4.20 10.55
C PHE A 189 28.89 -3.58 11.06
N ILE A 190 28.95 -2.86 12.19
CA ILE A 190 27.76 -2.19 12.71
C ILE A 190 27.32 -1.06 11.78
N ALA A 191 28.27 -0.33 11.18
CA ALA A 191 27.97 0.70 10.19
C ALA A 191 27.29 0.13 8.96
N ALA A 192 27.82 -0.98 8.41
CA ALA A 192 27.21 -1.66 7.26
C ALA A 192 25.82 -2.14 7.59
N SER A 193 25.60 -2.78 8.74
CA SER A 193 24.28 -3.25 9.19
C SER A 193 23.29 -2.10 9.36
N CYS A 194 23.66 -1.05 10.09
CA CYS A 194 22.79 0.11 10.31
C CYS A 194 22.44 0.84 9.01
N ARG A 195 23.43 1.05 8.15
CA ARG A 195 23.21 1.72 6.84
C ARG A 195 22.38 0.86 5.89
N SER A 196 22.59 -0.46 5.89
CA SER A 196 21.78 -1.38 5.08
C SER A 196 20.31 -1.33 5.49
N PHE A 197 20.00 -1.37 6.79
CA PHE A 197 18.61 -1.24 7.25
C PHE A 197 18.02 0.14 6.94
N ALA A 198 18.80 1.21 7.09
CA ALA A 198 18.37 2.56 6.73
C ALA A 198 18.10 2.68 5.22
N TRP A 199 18.99 2.14 4.39
CA TRP A 199 18.86 2.11 2.94
C TRP A 199 17.66 1.27 2.50
N LEU A 200 17.47 0.06 3.04
CA LEU A 200 16.31 -0.78 2.75
C LEU A 200 15.00 -0.08 3.10
N THR A 201 14.97 0.65 4.22
CA THR A 201 13.80 1.45 4.60
C THR A 201 13.50 2.53 3.56
N ALA A 202 14.53 3.24 3.09
CA ALA A 202 14.37 4.28 2.06
C ALA A 202 13.87 3.68 0.73
N VAL A 203 14.45 2.57 0.28
CA VAL A 203 14.05 1.87 -0.96
C VAL A 203 12.60 1.41 -0.90
N VAL A 204 12.13 0.89 0.23
CA VAL A 204 10.72 0.48 0.38
C VAL A 204 9.77 1.65 0.18
N TRP A 205 10.07 2.82 0.75
CA TRP A 205 9.26 4.03 0.58
C TRP A 205 9.34 4.61 -0.84
N GLU A 206 10.51 4.57 -1.46
CA GLU A 206 10.69 5.00 -2.85
C GLU A 206 9.87 4.14 -3.81
N LEU A 207 9.91 2.82 -3.65
CA LEU A 207 9.13 1.89 -4.45
C LEU A 207 7.61 2.07 -4.26
N ASP A 208 7.16 2.34 -3.04
CA ASP A 208 5.74 2.60 -2.76
C ASP A 208 5.27 3.90 -3.42
N GLY A 209 6.05 4.96 -3.30
CA GLY A 209 5.79 6.24 -3.99
C GLY A 209 5.81 6.13 -5.52
N ALA A 210 6.73 5.33 -6.07
CA ALA A 210 6.78 5.07 -7.50
C ALA A 210 5.53 4.33 -8.01
N ARG A 211 5.04 3.33 -7.26
CA ARG A 211 3.80 2.61 -7.57
C ARG A 211 2.58 3.51 -7.55
N GLU A 212 2.48 4.38 -6.55
CA GLU A 212 1.38 5.34 -6.48
C GLU A 212 1.39 6.31 -7.66
N THR A 213 2.57 6.82 -8.02
CA THR A 213 2.74 7.70 -9.18
C THR A 213 2.38 7.00 -10.48
N GLN A 214 2.81 5.74 -10.66
CA GLN A 214 2.48 4.92 -11.82
C GLN A 214 0.97 4.68 -11.93
N SER A 215 0.30 4.39 -10.81
CA SER A 215 -1.15 4.24 -10.78
C SER A 215 -1.88 5.53 -11.19
N ARG A 216 -1.42 6.68 -10.70
CA ARG A 216 -1.99 7.99 -11.08
C ARG A 216 -1.77 8.31 -12.56
N LEU A 217 -0.60 7.96 -13.11
CA LEU A 217 -0.30 8.13 -14.53
C LEU A 217 -1.20 7.25 -15.39
N ALA A 218 -1.39 5.97 -15.03
CA ALA A 218 -2.28 5.06 -15.76
C ALA A 218 -3.73 5.60 -15.82
N VAL A 219 -4.25 6.15 -14.71
CA VAL A 219 -5.57 6.79 -14.69
C VAL A 219 -5.62 8.04 -15.56
N ALA A 220 -4.55 8.86 -15.57
CA ALA A 220 -4.49 10.06 -16.40
C ALA A 220 -4.41 9.71 -17.89
N GLU A 221 -3.61 8.72 -18.28
CA GLU A 221 -3.51 8.21 -19.65
C GLU A 221 -4.84 7.67 -20.14
N GLU A 222 -5.55 6.92 -19.29
CA GLU A 222 -6.88 6.40 -19.61
C GLU A 222 -7.90 7.51 -19.84
N ARG A 223 -7.89 8.56 -19.01
CA ARG A 223 -8.74 9.75 -19.20
C ARG A 223 -8.42 10.48 -20.51
N LEU A 224 -7.15 10.59 -20.87
CA LEU A 224 -6.73 11.20 -22.13
C LEU A 224 -7.17 10.37 -23.34
N ARG A 225 -7.05 9.03 -23.27
CA ARG A 225 -7.54 8.12 -24.30
C ARG A 225 -9.05 8.27 -24.47
N PHE A 226 -9.80 8.23 -23.38
CA PHE A 226 -11.24 8.46 -23.39
C PHE A 226 -11.66 9.79 -24.04
N SER A 227 -10.97 10.89 -23.65
CA SER A 227 -11.24 12.21 -24.23
C SER A 227 -10.99 12.24 -25.73
N ARG A 228 -9.96 11.54 -26.20
CA ARG A 228 -9.60 11.45 -27.63
C ARG A 228 -10.65 10.62 -28.38
N ASP A 229 -11.02 9.46 -27.86
CA ASP A 229 -12.03 8.58 -28.46
C ASP A 229 -13.41 9.29 -28.57
N LEU A 230 -13.79 10.03 -27.53
CA LEU A 230 -15.01 10.87 -27.58
C LEU A 230 -14.91 11.97 -28.64
N HIS A 231 -13.76 12.65 -28.72
CA HIS A 231 -13.57 13.75 -29.66
C HIS A 231 -13.61 13.24 -31.11
N ASP A 232 -13.03 12.07 -31.38
CA ASP A 232 -13.00 11.46 -32.70
C ASP A 232 -14.40 11.02 -33.18
N VAL A 233 -15.21 10.42 -32.29
CA VAL A 233 -16.60 10.03 -32.57
C VAL A 233 -17.47 11.26 -32.82
N MET A 234 -17.41 12.23 -31.87
CA MET A 234 -18.23 13.45 -31.97
C MET A 234 -17.81 14.33 -33.15
N GLY A 235 -16.52 14.50 -33.40
CA GLY A 235 -16.01 15.38 -34.44
C GLY A 235 -16.42 14.92 -35.84
N ARG A 236 -16.32 13.62 -36.13
CA ARG A 236 -16.73 13.04 -37.42
C ARG A 236 -18.21 13.20 -37.66
N ASN A 237 -19.06 12.86 -36.68
CA ASN A 237 -20.50 12.90 -36.80
C ASN A 237 -21.04 14.34 -36.92
N LEU A 238 -20.49 15.27 -36.09
CA LEU A 238 -20.87 16.68 -36.17
C LEU A 238 -20.51 17.34 -37.49
N THR A 239 -19.36 17.01 -38.09
CA THR A 239 -18.94 17.51 -39.40
C THR A 239 -19.89 17.01 -40.49
N THR A 240 -20.30 15.74 -40.45
CA THR A 240 -21.23 15.16 -41.40
C THR A 240 -22.65 15.81 -41.27
N ILE A 241 -23.11 16.02 -40.05
CA ILE A 241 -24.36 16.71 -39.75
C ILE A 241 -24.35 18.13 -40.35
N ALA A 242 -23.25 18.90 -40.09
CA ALA A 242 -23.13 20.26 -40.59
C ALA A 242 -23.20 20.33 -42.13
N LEU A 243 -22.43 19.49 -42.83
CA LEU A 243 -22.42 19.45 -44.30
C LEU A 243 -23.77 19.05 -44.88
N LYS A 244 -24.43 18.01 -44.32
CA LYS A 244 -25.76 17.57 -44.77
C LYS A 244 -26.84 18.62 -44.48
N SER A 245 -26.77 19.33 -43.38
CA SER A 245 -27.69 20.42 -43.04
C SER A 245 -27.54 21.59 -44.03
N GLU A 246 -26.30 21.96 -44.39
CA GLU A 246 -26.03 22.99 -45.36
C GLU A 246 -26.58 22.64 -46.75
N LEU A 247 -26.35 21.37 -47.18
CA LEU A 247 -26.94 20.83 -48.42
C LEU A 247 -28.46 20.86 -48.40
N ALA A 248 -29.12 20.47 -47.31
CA ALA A 248 -30.55 20.52 -47.15
C ALA A 248 -31.11 21.94 -47.30
N VAL A 249 -30.42 22.95 -46.70
CA VAL A 249 -30.80 24.37 -46.85
C VAL A 249 -30.68 24.83 -48.29
N GLN A 250 -29.61 24.46 -49.02
CA GLN A 250 -29.45 24.82 -50.44
C GLN A 250 -30.50 24.19 -51.33
N LEU A 251 -30.86 22.91 -51.10
CA LEU A 251 -31.94 22.22 -51.83
C LEU A 251 -33.29 22.84 -51.55
N ALA A 252 -33.58 23.17 -50.30
CA ALA A 252 -34.85 23.83 -49.91
C ALA A 252 -35.01 25.21 -50.60
N ARG A 253 -33.92 26.01 -50.63
CA ARG A 253 -33.94 27.32 -51.34
C ARG A 253 -34.20 27.18 -52.85
N ARG A 254 -33.91 26.03 -53.44
CA ARG A 254 -34.15 25.72 -54.85
C ARG A 254 -35.49 25.00 -55.10
N GLY A 255 -36.34 24.85 -54.08
CA GLY A 255 -37.63 24.18 -54.15
C GLY A 255 -37.57 22.69 -54.42
N ARG A 256 -36.45 22.04 -54.09
CA ARG A 256 -36.24 20.61 -54.35
C ARG A 256 -36.79 19.76 -53.20
N SER A 257 -37.54 18.70 -53.53
CA SER A 257 -38.11 17.78 -52.55
C SER A 257 -37.06 16.96 -51.76
N GLU A 258 -35.88 16.76 -52.37
CA GLU A 258 -34.75 16.04 -51.76
C GLU A 258 -34.19 16.74 -50.48
N ALA A 259 -34.61 17.98 -50.23
CA ALA A 259 -34.27 18.67 -48.96
C ALA A 259 -34.81 17.93 -47.73
N ALA A 260 -36.01 17.35 -47.82
CA ALA A 260 -36.63 16.57 -46.73
C ALA A 260 -35.84 15.28 -46.45
N ASP A 261 -35.36 14.60 -47.49
CA ASP A 261 -34.55 13.38 -47.34
C ASP A 261 -33.19 13.66 -46.65
N GLN A 262 -32.54 14.79 -47.01
CA GLN A 262 -31.30 15.19 -46.32
C GLN A 262 -31.52 15.52 -44.85
N MET A 263 -32.65 16.13 -44.49
CA MET A 263 -32.99 16.39 -43.07
C MET A 263 -33.32 15.11 -42.31
N ALA A 264 -34.00 14.15 -42.92
CA ALA A 264 -34.25 12.84 -42.33
C ALA A 264 -32.91 12.11 -42.03
N GLU A 265 -31.97 12.19 -42.97
CA GLU A 265 -30.64 11.61 -42.81
C GLU A 265 -29.82 12.30 -41.69
N VAL A 266 -29.89 13.64 -41.57
CA VAL A 266 -29.32 14.41 -40.46
C VAL A 266 -29.88 13.92 -39.12
N GLN A 267 -31.19 13.74 -39.02
CA GLN A 267 -31.86 13.25 -37.83
C GLN A 267 -31.39 11.84 -37.46
N ARG A 268 -31.23 10.94 -38.44
CA ARG A 268 -30.73 9.59 -38.24
C ARG A 268 -29.30 9.59 -37.69
N ILE A 269 -28.39 10.35 -38.33
CA ILE A 269 -26.98 10.47 -37.89
C ILE A 269 -26.90 11.06 -36.47
N ALA A 270 -27.70 12.07 -36.15
CA ALA A 270 -27.71 12.66 -34.80
C ALA A 270 -28.17 11.65 -33.74
N GLN A 271 -29.19 10.83 -34.03
CA GLN A 271 -29.64 9.79 -33.12
C GLN A 271 -28.62 8.68 -32.94
N GLU A 272 -27.94 8.28 -34.01
CA GLU A 272 -26.88 7.27 -33.99
C GLU A 272 -25.65 7.76 -33.21
N SER A 273 -25.22 9.00 -33.44
CA SER A 273 -24.14 9.65 -32.67
C SER A 273 -24.45 9.74 -31.17
N GLN A 274 -25.69 10.06 -30.81
CA GLN A 274 -26.11 10.07 -29.41
C GLN A 274 -26.08 8.67 -28.76
N ARG A 275 -26.34 7.60 -29.54
CA ARG A 275 -26.22 6.22 -29.05
C ARG A 275 -24.76 5.84 -28.87
N GLU A 276 -23.90 6.11 -29.87
CA GLU A 276 -22.47 5.85 -29.81
C GLU A 276 -21.80 6.55 -28.59
N VAL A 277 -22.08 7.85 -28.38
CA VAL A 277 -21.56 8.60 -27.22
C VAL A 277 -22.05 7.99 -25.90
N ARG A 278 -23.33 7.59 -25.82
CA ARG A 278 -23.87 6.92 -24.63
C ARG A 278 -23.20 5.57 -24.39
N ASP A 279 -22.90 4.82 -25.42
CA ASP A 279 -22.25 3.51 -25.30
C ASP A 279 -20.78 3.66 -24.90
N VAL A 280 -20.07 4.66 -25.40
CA VAL A 280 -18.71 5.02 -24.95
C VAL A 280 -18.72 5.44 -23.47
N ILE A 281 -19.63 6.35 -23.07
CA ILE A 281 -19.75 6.78 -21.66
C ILE A 281 -20.13 5.61 -20.74
N ARG A 282 -21.03 4.73 -21.19
CA ARG A 282 -21.40 3.52 -20.46
C ARG A 282 -20.24 2.54 -20.35
N GLY A 283 -19.42 2.41 -21.39
CA GLY A 283 -18.22 1.56 -21.39
C GLY A 283 -17.15 2.00 -20.40
N TYR A 284 -17.10 3.30 -20.06
CA TYR A 284 -16.09 3.88 -19.15
C TYR A 284 -16.54 4.07 -17.70
N ARG A 285 -17.83 3.97 -17.41
CA ARG A 285 -18.28 3.95 -16.01
C ARG A 285 -17.96 2.58 -15.43
N THR A 286 -16.99 2.50 -14.55
CA THR A 286 -16.83 1.33 -13.67
C THR A 286 -18.15 1.10 -12.94
N ALA A 287 -18.83 0.01 -13.28
CA ALA A 287 -20.07 -0.33 -12.59
C ALA A 287 -19.72 -0.77 -11.16
N ASP A 288 -20.20 -0.04 -10.19
CA ASP A 288 -20.12 -0.44 -8.78
C ASP A 288 -21.24 -1.46 -8.52
N LEU A 289 -20.86 -2.68 -8.13
CA LEU A 289 -21.78 -3.78 -7.89
C LEU A 289 -22.93 -3.42 -6.94
N HIS A 290 -22.62 -2.74 -5.85
CA HIS A 290 -23.64 -2.33 -4.85
C HIS A 290 -24.54 -1.22 -5.39
N ALA A 291 -23.96 -0.21 -6.04
CA ALA A 291 -24.74 0.87 -6.65
C ALA A 291 -25.68 0.35 -7.74
N GLU A 292 -25.21 -0.61 -8.57
CA GLU A 292 -26.04 -1.22 -9.60
C GLU A 292 -27.15 -2.09 -9.01
N ALA A 293 -26.87 -2.84 -7.94
CA ALA A 293 -27.87 -3.64 -7.24
C ALA A 293 -28.98 -2.76 -6.61
N ILE A 294 -28.57 -1.66 -5.95
CA ILE A 294 -29.53 -0.69 -5.39
C ILE A 294 -30.36 -0.06 -6.50
N GLY A 295 -29.72 0.36 -7.59
CA GLY A 295 -30.39 0.93 -8.76
C GLY A 295 -31.37 -0.05 -9.40
N ALA A 296 -30.97 -1.31 -9.59
CA ALA A 296 -31.80 -2.37 -10.14
C ALA A 296 -33.06 -2.59 -9.30
N ARG A 297 -32.92 -2.68 -7.97
CA ARG A 297 -34.06 -2.81 -7.05
C ARG A 297 -35.04 -1.62 -7.17
N ALA A 298 -34.50 -0.40 -7.23
CA ALA A 298 -35.34 0.81 -7.34
C ALA A 298 -36.11 0.85 -8.66
N VAL A 299 -35.46 0.55 -9.79
CA VAL A 299 -36.05 0.58 -11.12
C VAL A 299 -37.06 -0.55 -11.30
N LEU A 300 -36.76 -1.80 -10.90
CA LEU A 300 -37.68 -2.94 -10.97
C LEU A 300 -38.92 -2.69 -10.12
N ARG A 301 -38.75 -2.16 -8.91
CA ARG A 301 -39.87 -1.79 -8.03
C ARG A 301 -40.78 -0.70 -8.62
N SER A 302 -40.22 0.25 -9.36
CA SER A 302 -41.00 1.29 -10.05
C SER A 302 -41.82 0.73 -11.21
N ALA A 303 -41.50 -0.48 -11.68
CA ALA A 303 -42.20 -1.25 -12.70
C ALA A 303 -43.07 -2.38 -12.11
N ASP A 304 -43.35 -2.32 -10.81
CA ASP A 304 -44.15 -3.31 -10.04
C ASP A 304 -43.53 -4.73 -10.01
N VAL A 305 -42.23 -4.86 -10.25
CA VAL A 305 -41.49 -6.12 -10.15
C VAL A 305 -40.89 -6.25 -8.75
N ALA A 306 -41.25 -7.30 -7.99
CA ALA A 306 -40.66 -7.64 -6.70
C ALA A 306 -39.22 -8.18 -6.90
N CYS A 307 -38.23 -7.38 -6.50
CA CYS A 307 -36.82 -7.73 -6.67
C CYS A 307 -36.17 -8.11 -5.33
N GLU A 308 -35.73 -9.36 -5.22
CA GLU A 308 -34.91 -9.87 -4.12
C GLU A 308 -33.44 -9.84 -4.53
N ILE A 309 -32.60 -9.21 -3.70
CA ILE A 309 -31.16 -9.11 -3.96
C ILE A 309 -30.41 -9.63 -2.73
N ASP A 310 -29.60 -10.67 -2.93
CA ASP A 310 -28.71 -11.28 -1.95
C ASP A 310 -27.28 -11.33 -2.52
N LEU A 311 -26.45 -10.38 -2.10
CA LEU A 311 -25.05 -10.32 -2.53
C LEU A 311 -24.11 -11.12 -1.61
N GLY A 312 -24.63 -11.67 -0.50
CA GLY A 312 -23.87 -12.48 0.46
C GLY A 312 -22.82 -11.70 1.27
N GLU A 313 -22.33 -12.30 2.35
CA GLU A 313 -21.20 -11.78 3.11
C GLU A 313 -19.91 -11.96 2.29
N GLY A 314 -19.30 -10.88 1.80
CA GLY A 314 -18.06 -10.95 1.03
C GLY A 314 -18.13 -10.39 -0.38
N ALA A 315 -19.25 -9.76 -0.77
CA ALA A 315 -19.32 -9.00 -2.00
C ALA A 315 -18.29 -7.87 -2.03
N ASP A 316 -18.05 -7.20 -0.88
CA ASP A 316 -17.04 -6.15 -0.70
C ASP A 316 -15.59 -6.65 -0.82
N GLU A 317 -15.35 -7.95 -0.60
CA GLU A 317 -14.04 -8.56 -0.70
C GLU A 317 -13.69 -9.04 -2.12
N LEU A 318 -14.63 -8.95 -3.06
CA LEU A 318 -14.37 -9.26 -4.46
C LEU A 318 -13.35 -8.29 -5.05
N PRO A 319 -12.44 -8.75 -5.92
CA PRO A 319 -11.56 -7.86 -6.66
C PRO A 319 -12.34 -6.79 -7.42
N PRO A 320 -11.85 -5.53 -7.49
CA PRO A 320 -12.59 -4.43 -8.12
C PRO A 320 -13.04 -4.70 -9.56
N HIS A 321 -12.25 -5.44 -10.35
CA HIS A 321 -12.62 -5.82 -11.71
C HIS A 321 -13.79 -6.79 -11.76
N VAL A 322 -13.90 -7.73 -10.79
CA VAL A 322 -15.02 -8.68 -10.68
C VAL A 322 -16.29 -7.93 -10.27
N GLN A 323 -16.20 -7.01 -9.30
CA GLN A 323 -17.32 -6.16 -8.90
C GLN A 323 -17.85 -5.35 -10.09
N SER A 324 -16.94 -4.76 -10.87
CA SER A 324 -17.31 -3.97 -12.06
C SER A 324 -18.03 -4.83 -13.12
N VAL A 325 -17.52 -6.01 -13.43
CA VAL A 325 -18.14 -6.91 -14.42
C VAL A 325 -19.52 -7.37 -13.94
N PHE A 326 -19.67 -7.73 -12.67
CA PHE A 326 -20.97 -8.13 -12.14
C PHE A 326 -21.97 -6.96 -12.06
N GLY A 327 -21.52 -5.75 -11.78
CA GLY A 327 -22.36 -4.56 -11.89
C GLY A 327 -22.93 -4.38 -13.31
N TRP A 328 -22.11 -4.61 -14.35
CA TRP A 328 -22.58 -4.61 -15.73
C TRP A 328 -23.62 -5.69 -16.00
N VAL A 329 -23.41 -6.91 -15.47
CA VAL A 329 -24.36 -8.02 -15.62
C VAL A 329 -25.72 -7.65 -14.99
N ILE A 330 -25.72 -7.08 -13.78
CA ILE A 330 -26.96 -6.63 -13.11
C ILE A 330 -27.69 -5.58 -13.94
N ARG A 331 -26.96 -4.57 -14.43
CA ARG A 331 -27.56 -3.50 -15.24
C ARG A 331 -28.22 -4.02 -16.51
N GLU A 332 -27.53 -4.86 -17.28
CA GLU A 332 -28.02 -5.43 -18.53
C GLU A 332 -29.21 -6.37 -18.28
N ALA A 333 -29.11 -7.22 -17.23
CA ALA A 333 -30.20 -8.10 -16.85
C ALA A 333 -31.46 -7.31 -16.44
N THR A 334 -31.31 -6.25 -15.63
CA THR A 334 -32.42 -5.34 -15.27
C THR A 334 -33.09 -4.74 -16.50
N THR A 335 -32.26 -4.31 -17.47
CA THR A 335 -32.77 -3.79 -18.74
C THR A 335 -33.54 -4.85 -19.53
N ASN A 336 -33.02 -6.09 -19.53
CA ASN A 336 -33.66 -7.21 -20.24
C ASN A 336 -34.98 -7.61 -19.60
N VAL A 337 -35.05 -7.67 -18.26
CA VAL A 337 -36.32 -7.90 -17.54
C VAL A 337 -37.37 -6.89 -17.95
N LEU A 338 -37.07 -5.59 -17.93
CA LEU A 338 -37.99 -4.53 -18.26
C LEU A 338 -38.42 -4.49 -19.74
N ARG A 339 -37.56 -4.97 -20.65
CA ARG A 339 -37.83 -4.92 -22.09
C ARG A 339 -38.43 -6.19 -22.67
N HIS A 340 -38.16 -7.33 -22.05
CA HIS A 340 -38.38 -8.63 -22.67
C HIS A 340 -39.20 -9.59 -21.80
N SER A 341 -39.69 -9.15 -20.63
CA SER A 341 -40.55 -9.97 -19.78
C SER A 341 -41.71 -9.16 -19.19
N GLU A 342 -42.75 -9.84 -18.79
CA GLU A 342 -43.87 -9.35 -17.95
C GLU A 342 -43.63 -9.93 -16.53
N ALA A 343 -42.42 -9.71 -15.98
CA ALA A 343 -42.01 -10.29 -14.73
C ALA A 343 -42.76 -9.67 -13.53
N GLU A 344 -43.22 -10.51 -12.61
CA GLU A 344 -43.69 -10.12 -11.29
C GLU A 344 -42.59 -10.23 -10.25
N ARG A 345 -41.57 -11.10 -10.50
CA ARG A 345 -40.47 -11.40 -9.59
C ARG A 345 -39.13 -11.43 -10.31
N CYS A 346 -38.12 -10.91 -9.64
CA CYS A 346 -36.74 -10.99 -10.07
C CYS A 346 -35.84 -11.31 -8.85
N LEU A 347 -34.93 -12.26 -9.02
CA LEU A 347 -33.96 -12.67 -8.01
C LEU A 347 -32.55 -12.40 -8.53
N ILE A 348 -31.73 -11.74 -7.71
CA ILE A 348 -30.31 -11.49 -7.98
C ILE A 348 -29.53 -12.07 -6.79
N ARG A 349 -28.64 -13.05 -7.06
CA ARG A 349 -27.90 -13.72 -5.99
C ARG A 349 -26.42 -13.87 -6.36
N LEU A 350 -25.54 -13.49 -5.44
CA LEU A 350 -24.10 -13.66 -5.57
C LEU A 350 -23.61 -14.73 -4.59
N ARG A 351 -22.83 -15.67 -5.08
CA ARG A 351 -22.22 -16.74 -4.28
C ARG A 351 -20.73 -16.90 -4.61
N ARG A 352 -19.98 -17.44 -3.65
CA ARG A 352 -18.60 -17.90 -3.85
C ARG A 352 -18.57 -19.41 -3.74
N GLU A 353 -18.22 -20.08 -4.81
CA GLU A 353 -18.19 -21.53 -4.87
C GLU A 353 -16.94 -22.01 -5.61
N GLY A 354 -16.16 -22.94 -5.00
CA GLY A 354 -15.01 -23.57 -5.66
C GLY A 354 -13.94 -22.63 -6.21
N GLY A 355 -13.63 -21.52 -5.51
CA GLY A 355 -12.66 -20.52 -5.98
C GLY A 355 -13.19 -19.60 -7.08
N ARG A 356 -14.50 -19.57 -7.30
CA ARG A 356 -15.19 -18.73 -8.29
C ARG A 356 -16.24 -17.87 -7.62
N ALA A 357 -16.48 -16.69 -8.18
CA ALA A 357 -17.65 -15.88 -7.88
C ALA A 357 -18.72 -16.17 -8.94
N VAL A 358 -19.95 -16.42 -8.51
CA VAL A 358 -21.09 -16.75 -9.37
C VAL A 358 -22.21 -15.75 -9.07
N LEU A 359 -22.60 -14.97 -10.08
CA LEU A 359 -23.76 -14.10 -10.03
C LEU A 359 -24.90 -14.76 -10.79
N GLU A 360 -25.97 -15.07 -10.10
CA GLU A 360 -27.20 -15.63 -10.63
C GLU A 360 -28.28 -14.58 -10.71
N LEU A 361 -28.96 -14.49 -11.87
CA LEU A 361 -30.15 -13.68 -12.06
C LEU A 361 -31.26 -14.57 -12.62
N GLU A 362 -32.44 -14.45 -12.02
CA GLU A 362 -33.61 -15.20 -12.43
C GLU A 362 -34.85 -14.27 -12.43
N ASN A 363 -35.67 -14.36 -13.45
CA ASN A 363 -36.97 -13.72 -13.47
C ASN A 363 -38.04 -14.63 -14.06
N ASP A 364 -39.28 -14.40 -13.66
CA ASP A 364 -40.49 -14.98 -14.24
C ASP A 364 -41.00 -14.12 -15.41
N GLY A 365 -42.20 -14.45 -15.94
CA GLY A 365 -42.91 -13.64 -16.91
C GLY A 365 -42.31 -13.63 -18.32
N VAL A 366 -41.54 -14.68 -18.69
CA VAL A 366 -40.98 -14.80 -20.05
C VAL A 366 -42.07 -15.27 -21.01
N PRO A 367 -42.40 -14.51 -22.09
CA PRO A 367 -43.41 -14.92 -23.06
C PRO A 367 -43.04 -16.24 -23.75
N ALA A 368 -44.02 -17.13 -23.93
CA ALA A 368 -43.81 -18.42 -24.60
C ALA A 368 -43.45 -18.26 -26.10
N VAL A 369 -43.74 -17.11 -26.69
CA VAL A 369 -43.35 -16.74 -28.06
C VAL A 369 -42.43 -15.54 -27.97
N PRO A 370 -41.18 -15.65 -28.53
CA PRO A 370 -40.24 -14.54 -28.50
C PRO A 370 -40.88 -13.33 -29.21
N LEU A 371 -40.98 -12.20 -28.51
CA LEU A 371 -41.38 -10.92 -29.14
C LEU A 371 -40.32 -10.59 -30.22
N PRO A 372 -40.73 -10.10 -31.42
CA PRO A 372 -39.77 -9.75 -32.46
C PRO A 372 -38.88 -8.62 -31.94
N SER A 373 -37.64 -8.98 -31.61
CA SER A 373 -36.68 -8.05 -31.07
C SER A 373 -36.17 -7.11 -32.17
N GLN A 374 -36.66 -5.86 -32.17
CA GLN A 374 -36.01 -4.79 -32.91
C GLN A 374 -34.70 -4.45 -32.18
N GLY A 375 -33.58 -5.12 -32.55
CA GLY A 375 -32.27 -4.90 -32.01
C GLY A 375 -31.69 -6.11 -31.25
N GLY A 376 -31.68 -7.30 -31.92
CA GLY A 376 -31.34 -8.56 -31.31
C GLY A 376 -29.89 -8.68 -30.84
N GLY A 377 -29.70 -9.18 -29.64
CA GLY A 377 -28.54 -9.98 -29.24
C GLY A 377 -27.25 -9.25 -28.87
N THR A 378 -27.18 -7.93 -28.96
CA THR A 378 -25.92 -7.19 -28.67
C THR A 378 -25.54 -7.14 -27.20
N GLY A 379 -26.54 -7.08 -26.31
CA GLY A 379 -26.31 -6.99 -24.85
C GLY A 379 -25.64 -8.24 -24.26
N LEU A 380 -26.24 -9.42 -24.49
CA LEU A 380 -25.68 -10.70 -24.00
C LEU A 380 -24.34 -11.03 -24.67
N ARG A 381 -24.13 -10.65 -25.93
CA ARG A 381 -22.84 -10.81 -26.60
C ARG A 381 -21.79 -9.92 -25.95
N GLY A 382 -22.08 -8.64 -25.70
CA GLY A 382 -21.17 -7.74 -25.02
C GLY A 382 -20.84 -8.17 -23.58
N LEU A 383 -21.80 -8.78 -22.86
CA LEU A 383 -21.52 -9.38 -21.55
C LEU A 383 -20.57 -10.58 -21.63
N ARG A 384 -20.75 -11.48 -22.64
CA ARG A 384 -19.83 -12.61 -22.85
C ARG A 384 -18.43 -12.14 -23.15
N GLU A 385 -18.25 -11.16 -24.02
CA GLU A 385 -16.94 -10.58 -24.36
C GLU A 385 -16.25 -9.95 -23.12
N ARG A 386 -16.99 -9.25 -22.28
CA ARG A 386 -16.46 -8.66 -21.04
C ARG A 386 -16.09 -9.70 -19.98
N LEU A 387 -16.91 -10.73 -19.79
CA LEU A 387 -16.60 -11.81 -18.85
C LEU A 387 -15.37 -12.60 -19.32
N ALA A 388 -15.28 -12.90 -20.63
CA ALA A 388 -14.15 -13.59 -21.22
C ALA A 388 -12.80 -12.84 -21.01
N ALA A 389 -12.80 -11.50 -20.99
CA ALA A 389 -11.62 -10.69 -20.69
C ALA A 389 -11.09 -10.89 -19.26
N HIS A 390 -11.86 -11.55 -18.39
CA HIS A 390 -11.50 -11.87 -17.00
C HIS A 390 -11.60 -13.37 -16.71
N ASP A 391 -11.41 -14.23 -17.73
CA ASP A 391 -11.52 -15.69 -17.65
C ASP A 391 -12.88 -16.16 -17.11
N GLY A 392 -13.89 -15.32 -17.27
CA GLY A 392 -15.27 -15.57 -16.84
C GLY A 392 -16.14 -16.11 -17.95
N GLU A 393 -17.30 -16.65 -17.58
CA GLU A 393 -18.27 -17.28 -18.48
C GLU A 393 -19.68 -16.78 -18.20
N LEU A 394 -20.50 -16.62 -19.25
CA LEU A 394 -21.92 -16.33 -19.16
C LEU A 394 -22.72 -17.51 -19.72
N THR A 395 -23.47 -18.17 -18.86
CA THR A 395 -24.36 -19.27 -19.24
C THR A 395 -25.84 -18.85 -19.05
N VAL A 396 -26.69 -19.30 -19.94
CA VAL A 396 -28.15 -19.12 -19.87
C VAL A 396 -28.76 -20.51 -19.87
N PRO A 397 -28.87 -21.15 -18.68
CA PRO A 397 -29.44 -22.49 -18.58
C PRO A 397 -30.93 -22.47 -18.93
N THR A 398 -31.40 -23.55 -19.54
CA THR A 398 -32.84 -23.72 -19.79
C THR A 398 -33.54 -23.84 -18.44
N ALA A 399 -34.33 -22.83 -18.10
CA ALA A 399 -35.19 -22.83 -16.93
C ALA A 399 -36.61 -23.35 -17.34
N GLY A 400 -37.47 -23.58 -16.37
CA GLY A 400 -38.83 -24.01 -16.64
C GLY A 400 -39.63 -23.01 -17.53
N PRO A 401 -40.81 -23.38 -18.03
CA PRO A 401 -41.61 -22.49 -18.85
C PRO A 401 -41.94 -21.19 -18.12
N GLY A 402 -41.71 -20.06 -18.79
CA GLY A 402 -41.95 -18.73 -18.24
C GLY A 402 -40.85 -18.17 -17.34
N VAL A 403 -39.72 -18.86 -17.17
CA VAL A 403 -38.60 -18.43 -16.33
C VAL A 403 -37.34 -18.24 -17.18
N PHE A 404 -36.68 -17.11 -17.01
CA PHE A 404 -35.33 -16.83 -17.54
C PHE A 404 -34.34 -16.89 -16.44
N ARG A 405 -33.21 -17.60 -16.65
CA ARG A 405 -32.10 -17.67 -15.71
C ARG A 405 -30.79 -17.39 -16.43
N MET A 406 -29.91 -16.61 -15.80
CA MET A 406 -28.59 -16.27 -16.29
C MET A 406 -27.58 -16.42 -15.17
N LEU A 407 -26.45 -17.06 -15.50
CA LEU A 407 -25.33 -17.27 -14.58
C LEU A 407 -24.07 -16.61 -15.17
N ALA A 408 -23.46 -15.69 -14.42
CA ALA A 408 -22.16 -15.11 -14.74
C ALA A 408 -21.13 -15.61 -13.72
N THR A 409 -20.06 -16.24 -14.19
CA THR A 409 -19.04 -16.85 -13.36
C THR A 409 -17.67 -16.25 -13.64
N VAL A 410 -16.91 -15.87 -12.61
CA VAL A 410 -15.54 -15.34 -12.72
C VAL A 410 -14.64 -16.06 -11.73
N PRO A 411 -13.44 -16.53 -12.12
CA PRO A 411 -12.48 -17.13 -11.20
C PRO A 411 -11.94 -16.08 -10.23
N LEU A 412 -11.72 -16.48 -8.96
CA LEU A 412 -11.11 -15.63 -7.95
C LEU A 412 -9.63 -16.01 -7.79
N PRO A 413 -8.72 -15.04 -7.71
CA PRO A 413 -7.34 -15.32 -7.39
C PRO A 413 -7.23 -15.94 -5.99
N HIS A 414 -6.35 -16.94 -5.85
CA HIS A 414 -6.08 -17.63 -4.58
C HIS A 414 -5.41 -16.74 -3.54
#